data_695c1d2ac646e4d02355f143d894926e
#
_entry.id   695c1d2ac646e4d02355f143d894926e
#
_cell.length_a   1.000
_cell.length_b   1.000
_cell.length_c   1.000
_cell.angle_alpha   90.00
_cell.angle_beta   90.00
_cell.angle_gamma   90.00
#
_symmetry.space_group_name_H-M   'P 1'
#
loop_
_entity.id
_entity.type
_entity.pdbx_description
1 polymer ?
#
loop_
_entity_poly.entity_id
_entity_poly.type
_entity_poly.pdbx_seq_one_letter_code
_entity_poly.pdbx_strand_id
1 'polypeptide(L)'
;MGDLLYRRSPNAYYKSSTALKKLVAKLYLEIGEANFGEDYDIVLGGGFLQTRSPYDLDAGQVTYSDLMMLFPFDNDLMLCSVSGYNLKRKFIETTNSNYYVAYSTYGASIKDNIDDNATYYILVDSYTAQYKPNKLTVIKQYTSGIYARDLLADYIKRGGME
;
A
#
# COMPACT_ATOMS: atom_id res chain seq x y z
N MET A 1 16.71 -18.55 7.78
CA MET A 1 15.52 -19.01 7.05
C MET A 1 14.27 -18.52 7.78
N GLY A 2 13.30 -18.01 7.07
CA GLY A 2 12.03 -17.61 7.66
C GLY A 2 11.06 -18.79 7.76
N ASP A 3 9.98 -18.58 8.50
CA ASP A 3 8.91 -19.57 8.59
C ASP A 3 8.20 -19.71 7.25
N LEU A 4 7.80 -20.94 6.93
CA LEU A 4 7.00 -21.20 5.75
C LEU A 4 5.61 -20.58 5.92
N LEU A 5 5.23 -19.65 5.06
CA LEU A 5 3.93 -19.00 5.06
C LEU A 5 2.94 -19.74 4.18
N TYR A 6 3.41 -20.22 3.04
CA TYR A 6 2.54 -20.80 2.04
C TYR A 6 3.36 -21.61 1.03
N ARG A 7 2.83 -22.78 0.65
CA ARG A 7 3.42 -23.60 -0.41
C ARG A 7 2.60 -23.41 -1.68
N ARG A 8 3.16 -22.68 -2.63
CA ARG A 8 2.48 -22.40 -3.89
C ARG A 8 2.46 -23.64 -4.77
N SER A 9 1.40 -23.75 -5.56
CA SER A 9 1.30 -24.79 -6.58
C SER A 9 2.47 -24.70 -7.55
N PRO A 10 3.03 -25.83 -8.02
CA PRO A 10 4.06 -25.79 -9.05
C PRO A 10 3.65 -25.06 -10.33
N ASN A 11 2.35 -24.99 -10.59
CA ASN A 11 1.82 -24.31 -11.78
C ASN A 11 1.49 -22.83 -11.52
N ALA A 12 1.63 -22.35 -10.30
CA ALA A 12 1.39 -20.95 -9.98
C ALA A 12 2.52 -20.09 -10.58
N TYR A 13 2.14 -19.05 -11.31
CA TYR A 13 3.12 -18.11 -11.81
C TYR A 13 3.68 -17.25 -10.68
N TYR A 14 4.88 -16.75 -10.88
CA TYR A 14 5.48 -15.85 -9.90
C TYR A 14 4.81 -14.48 -9.94
N LYS A 15 4.95 -13.74 -8.82
CA LYS A 15 4.49 -12.35 -8.74
C LYS A 15 5.68 -11.42 -8.91
N SER A 16 5.61 -10.54 -9.89
CA SER A 16 6.63 -9.51 -10.07
C SER A 16 6.63 -8.51 -8.90
N SER A 17 7.74 -7.80 -8.72
CA SER A 17 7.81 -6.77 -7.70
C SER A 17 6.76 -5.66 -7.91
N THR A 18 6.46 -5.32 -9.16
CA THR A 18 5.39 -4.38 -9.50
C THR A 18 4.01 -4.88 -9.04
N ALA A 19 3.70 -6.14 -9.32
CA ALA A 19 2.43 -6.74 -8.90
C ALA A 19 2.33 -6.77 -7.36
N LEU A 20 3.42 -7.05 -6.67
CA LEU A 20 3.45 -7.07 -5.21
C LEU A 20 3.24 -5.68 -4.61
N LYS A 21 3.82 -4.65 -5.21
CA LYS A 21 3.61 -3.26 -4.77
C LYS A 21 2.16 -2.83 -4.95
N LYS A 22 1.55 -3.18 -6.06
CA LYS A 22 0.12 -2.91 -6.29
C LYS A 22 -0.75 -3.63 -5.27
N LEU A 23 -0.41 -4.86 -4.94
CA LEU A 23 -1.12 -5.62 -3.91
C LEU A 23 -0.97 -4.96 -2.54
N VAL A 24 0.23 -4.50 -2.18
CA VAL A 24 0.45 -3.80 -0.91
C VAL A 24 -0.40 -2.53 -0.83
N ALA A 25 -0.46 -1.76 -1.91
CA ALA A 25 -1.32 -0.56 -1.95
C ALA A 25 -2.78 -0.92 -1.68
N LYS A 26 -3.27 -2.02 -2.26
CA LYS A 26 -4.63 -2.51 -2.02
C LYS A 26 -4.83 -2.94 -0.57
N LEU A 27 -3.85 -3.62 0.02
CA LEU A 27 -3.92 -4.05 1.41
C LEU A 27 -3.91 -2.85 2.37
N TYR A 28 -3.15 -1.81 2.07
CA TYR A 28 -3.19 -0.56 2.82
C TYR A 28 -4.59 0.05 2.78
N LEU A 29 -5.19 0.10 1.59
CA LEU A 29 -6.55 0.61 1.42
C LEU A 29 -7.55 -0.18 2.27
N GLU A 30 -7.48 -1.51 2.25
CA GLU A 30 -8.38 -2.37 3.02
C GLU A 30 -8.26 -2.10 4.53
N ILE A 31 -7.02 -1.94 5.03
CA ILE A 31 -6.79 -1.60 6.43
C ILE A 31 -7.39 -0.23 6.76
N GLY A 32 -7.17 0.75 5.88
CA GLY A 32 -7.72 2.09 6.05
C GLY A 32 -9.24 2.10 6.13
N GLU A 33 -9.89 1.42 5.20
CA GLU A 33 -11.34 1.33 5.17
C GLU A 33 -11.90 0.59 6.40
N ALA A 34 -11.25 -0.49 6.83
CA ALA A 34 -11.68 -1.26 7.99
C ALA A 34 -11.56 -0.47 9.30
N ASN A 35 -10.56 0.38 9.44
CA ASN A 35 -10.26 1.08 10.70
C ASN A 35 -10.77 2.52 10.72
N PHE A 36 -10.89 3.17 9.59
CA PHE A 36 -11.21 4.61 9.52
C PHE A 36 -12.37 4.93 8.59
N GLY A 37 -12.87 3.94 7.84
CA GLY A 37 -13.87 4.17 6.80
C GLY A 37 -15.23 4.68 7.28
N GLU A 38 -15.57 4.45 8.57
CA GLU A 38 -16.81 4.95 9.14
C GLU A 38 -16.78 6.48 9.32
N ASP A 39 -15.61 7.03 9.63
CA ASP A 39 -15.44 8.44 9.95
C ASP A 39 -14.84 9.25 8.80
N TYR A 40 -14.19 8.60 7.85
CA TYR A 40 -13.48 9.25 6.76
C TYR A 40 -13.74 8.52 5.43
N ASP A 41 -14.05 9.28 4.40
CA ASP A 41 -14.17 8.77 3.03
C ASP A 41 -12.78 8.64 2.42
N ILE A 42 -12.20 7.46 2.51
CA ILE A 42 -10.85 7.21 2.03
C ILE A 42 -10.84 7.09 0.50
N VAL A 43 -10.02 7.91 -0.15
CA VAL A 43 -9.91 7.95 -1.61
C VAL A 43 -9.03 6.82 -2.12
N LEU A 44 -7.87 6.64 -1.50
CA LEU A 44 -6.90 5.63 -1.93
C LEU A 44 -6.00 5.20 -0.78
N GLY A 45 -5.36 4.05 -0.98
CA GLY A 45 -4.25 3.60 -0.17
C GLY A 45 -3.03 3.40 -1.04
N GLY A 46 -1.85 3.50 -0.45
CA GLY A 46 -0.60 3.27 -1.16
C GLY A 46 0.50 4.25 -0.80
N GLY A 47 1.17 4.78 -1.82
CA GLY A 47 2.24 5.74 -1.67
C GLY A 47 3.55 5.28 -2.29
N PHE A 48 4.66 5.75 -1.74
CA PHE A 48 5.98 5.37 -2.19
C PHE A 48 6.30 3.95 -1.70
N LEU A 49 6.18 3.00 -2.60
CA LEU A 49 6.42 1.59 -2.31
C LEU A 49 7.66 1.13 -3.08
N GLN A 50 8.70 0.78 -2.37
CA GLN A 50 9.96 0.36 -2.95
C GLN A 50 10.35 -1.00 -2.42
N THR A 51 10.69 -1.91 -3.34
CA THR A 51 11.33 -3.16 -2.99
C THR A 51 12.83 -2.97 -3.01
N ARG A 52 13.52 -3.83 -2.29
CA ARG A 52 14.97 -3.85 -2.32
C ARG A 52 15.43 -4.57 -3.58
N SER A 53 15.79 -3.81 -4.62
CA SER A 53 16.18 -4.35 -5.93
C SER A 53 14.95 -4.95 -6.66
N PRO A 54 15.04 -5.28 -7.96
CA PRO A 54 13.93 -5.87 -8.70
C PRO A 54 13.69 -7.32 -8.29
N TYR A 55 13.18 -7.52 -7.08
CA TYR A 55 12.96 -8.82 -6.49
C TYR A 55 11.57 -9.32 -6.85
N ASP A 56 11.50 -10.54 -7.35
CA ASP A 56 10.24 -11.19 -7.67
C ASP A 56 9.98 -12.33 -6.70
N LEU A 57 8.71 -12.63 -6.46
CA LEU A 57 8.30 -13.74 -5.62
C LEU A 57 7.98 -14.93 -6.51
N ASP A 58 8.87 -15.90 -6.54
CA ASP A 58 8.75 -17.08 -7.40
C ASP A 58 7.69 -18.07 -6.90
N ALA A 59 7.26 -18.96 -7.77
CA ALA A 59 6.42 -20.09 -7.41
C ALA A 59 7.15 -21.02 -6.44
N GLY A 60 6.40 -21.76 -5.65
CA GLY A 60 6.92 -22.70 -4.66
C GLY A 60 6.70 -22.24 -3.24
N GLN A 61 7.68 -22.48 -2.37
CA GLN A 61 7.57 -22.08 -0.97
C GLN A 61 7.80 -20.59 -0.80
N VAL A 62 6.97 -19.95 0.04
CA VAL A 62 7.12 -18.55 0.40
C VAL A 62 7.36 -18.47 1.90
N THR A 63 8.46 -17.84 2.30
CA THR A 63 8.83 -17.66 3.70
C THR A 63 8.76 -16.19 4.07
N TYR A 64 8.72 -15.93 5.39
CA TYR A 64 8.78 -14.54 5.87
C TYR A 64 10.09 -13.87 5.47
N SER A 65 11.18 -14.63 5.39
CA SER A 65 12.47 -14.10 4.91
C SER A 65 12.39 -13.57 3.48
N ASP A 66 11.62 -14.24 2.61
CA ASP A 66 11.40 -13.76 1.24
C ASP A 66 10.74 -12.38 1.25
N LEU A 67 9.75 -12.18 2.12
CA LEU A 67 9.04 -10.91 2.23
C LEU A 67 9.90 -9.82 2.87
N MET A 68 10.77 -10.17 3.81
CA MET A 68 11.72 -9.23 4.40
C MET A 68 12.75 -8.73 3.38
N MET A 69 13.12 -9.57 2.44
CA MET A 69 14.02 -9.16 1.36
C MET A 69 13.33 -8.24 0.36
N LEU A 70 12.02 -8.41 0.16
CA LEU A 70 11.23 -7.54 -0.73
C LEU A 70 10.91 -6.20 -0.08
N PHE A 71 10.42 -6.22 1.13
CA PHE A 71 9.97 -5.04 1.86
C PHE A 71 10.65 -4.95 3.23
N PRO A 72 11.93 -4.55 3.27
CA PRO A 72 12.69 -4.54 4.53
C PRO A 72 12.36 -3.34 5.45
N PHE A 73 11.57 -2.38 4.98
CA PHE A 73 11.34 -1.12 5.67
C PHE A 73 10.22 -1.25 6.72
N ASP A 74 10.44 -0.69 7.89
CA ASP A 74 9.50 -0.70 9.02
C ASP A 74 8.72 0.61 9.07
N ASN A 75 7.90 0.86 8.05
CA ASN A 75 7.07 2.06 7.97
C ASN A 75 5.67 1.77 8.51
N ASP A 76 5.20 2.60 9.43
CA ASP A 76 3.85 2.50 9.97
C ASP A 76 2.80 3.00 8.97
N LEU A 77 1.55 2.60 9.15
CA LEU A 77 0.45 3.09 8.34
C LEU A 77 -0.17 4.33 8.98
N MET A 78 -0.51 5.31 8.15
CA MET A 78 -1.04 6.60 8.60
C MET A 78 -2.23 7.03 7.77
N LEU A 79 -3.28 7.48 8.45
CA LEU A 79 -4.39 8.17 7.82
C LEU A 79 -3.99 9.64 7.69
N CYS A 80 -4.00 10.16 6.48
CA CYS A 80 -3.60 11.53 6.19
C CYS A 80 -4.70 12.31 5.48
N SER A 81 -4.77 13.62 5.74
CA SER A 81 -5.51 14.54 4.90
C SER A 81 -4.59 15.17 3.87
N VAL A 82 -5.16 15.53 2.73
CA VAL A 82 -4.43 16.14 1.63
C VAL A 82 -5.38 17.04 0.84
N SER A 83 -4.88 18.18 0.34
CA SER A 83 -5.66 19.01 -0.57
C SER A 83 -5.86 18.30 -1.91
N GLY A 84 -6.94 18.60 -2.61
CA GLY A 84 -7.17 18.05 -3.95
C GLY A 84 -6.05 18.40 -4.91
N TYR A 85 -5.49 19.61 -4.78
CA TYR A 85 -4.36 20.05 -5.58
C TYR A 85 -3.17 19.07 -5.45
N ASN A 86 -2.78 18.73 -4.22
CA ASN A 86 -1.64 17.83 -3.99
C ASN A 86 -2.01 16.36 -4.24
N LEU A 87 -3.24 15.96 -3.94
CA LEU A 87 -3.72 14.61 -4.24
C LEU A 87 -3.56 14.30 -5.73
N LYS A 88 -4.00 15.18 -6.60
CA LYS A 88 -3.85 14.99 -8.04
C LYS A 88 -2.39 14.89 -8.45
N ARG A 89 -1.57 15.83 -8.03
CA ARG A 89 -0.18 15.94 -8.51
C ARG A 89 0.74 14.89 -7.93
N LYS A 90 0.54 14.51 -6.68
CA LYS A 90 1.47 13.63 -5.98
C LYS A 90 1.06 12.16 -6.02
N PHE A 91 -0.20 11.86 -6.24
CA PHE A 91 -0.70 10.49 -6.18
C PHE A 91 -1.41 10.04 -7.45
N ILE A 92 -2.32 10.84 -7.99
CA ILE A 92 -3.14 10.43 -9.14
C ILE A 92 -2.36 10.59 -10.46
N GLU A 93 -1.71 11.73 -10.65
CA GLU A 93 -0.99 12.08 -11.87
C GLU A 93 0.54 12.00 -11.72
N THR A 94 1.00 11.34 -10.66
CA THR A 94 2.44 11.25 -10.39
C THR A 94 3.17 10.52 -11.51
N THR A 95 4.36 11.02 -11.84
CA THR A 95 5.28 10.36 -12.78
C THR A 95 6.33 9.52 -12.08
N ASN A 96 6.35 9.52 -10.74
CA ASN A 96 7.29 8.70 -9.97
C ASN A 96 6.89 7.24 -10.05
N SER A 97 7.75 6.42 -10.66
CA SER A 97 7.49 5.00 -10.91
C SER A 97 7.43 4.15 -9.64
N ASN A 98 7.81 4.70 -8.48
CA ASN A 98 7.75 4.01 -7.19
C ASN A 98 6.46 4.32 -6.41
N TYR A 99 5.58 5.17 -6.93
CA TYR A 99 4.29 5.43 -6.31
C TYR A 99 3.25 4.47 -6.87
N TYR A 100 2.60 3.75 -5.96
CA TYR A 100 1.54 2.80 -6.28
C TYR A 100 0.33 3.13 -5.43
N VAL A 101 -0.84 3.17 -6.05
CA VAL A 101 -2.08 3.48 -5.35
C VAL A 101 -3.19 2.50 -5.73
N ALA A 102 -4.07 2.23 -4.79
CA ALA A 102 -5.30 1.48 -5.01
C ALA A 102 -6.47 2.37 -4.60
N TYR A 103 -7.43 2.55 -5.50
CA TYR A 103 -8.58 3.41 -5.25
C TYR A 103 -9.69 2.65 -4.54
N SER A 104 -10.32 3.30 -3.57
CA SER A 104 -11.60 2.85 -3.03
C SER A 104 -12.69 2.99 -4.10
N THR A 105 -13.86 2.43 -3.85
CA THR A 105 -15.01 2.66 -4.74
C THR A 105 -15.32 4.15 -4.85
N TYR A 106 -15.32 4.86 -3.72
CA TYR A 106 -15.48 6.31 -3.69
C TYR A 106 -14.38 7.01 -4.49
N GLY A 107 -13.11 6.66 -4.24
CA GLY A 107 -11.97 7.26 -4.93
C GLY A 107 -12.02 7.04 -6.43
N ALA A 108 -12.38 5.84 -6.87
CA ALA A 108 -12.52 5.55 -8.30
C ALA A 108 -13.61 6.41 -8.95
N SER A 109 -14.67 6.72 -8.21
CA SER A 109 -15.78 7.54 -8.73
C SER A 109 -15.42 9.01 -8.86
N ILE A 110 -14.49 9.53 -8.07
CA ILE A 110 -14.17 10.98 -8.04
C ILE A 110 -12.81 11.33 -8.62
N LYS A 111 -11.95 10.36 -8.92
CA LYS A 111 -10.54 10.62 -9.29
C LYS A 111 -10.37 11.55 -10.49
N ASP A 112 -11.34 11.60 -11.40
CA ASP A 112 -11.31 12.46 -12.57
C ASP A 112 -11.94 13.85 -12.31
N ASN A 113 -12.49 14.07 -11.11
CA ASN A 113 -13.20 15.29 -10.74
C ASN A 113 -12.76 15.81 -9.37
N ILE A 114 -11.48 15.73 -9.08
CA ILE A 114 -10.93 16.21 -7.81
C ILE A 114 -10.98 17.73 -7.76
N ASP A 115 -11.52 18.26 -6.66
CA ASP A 115 -11.55 19.70 -6.39
C ASP A 115 -10.25 20.12 -5.73
N ASP A 116 -9.48 21.00 -6.37
CA ASP A 116 -8.18 21.49 -5.86
C ASP A 116 -8.29 22.08 -4.44
N ASN A 117 -9.42 22.65 -4.10
CA ASN A 117 -9.62 23.35 -2.82
C ASN A 117 -10.29 22.48 -1.75
N ALA A 118 -10.70 21.27 -2.09
CA ALA A 118 -11.28 20.35 -1.14
C ALA A 118 -10.21 19.56 -0.40
N THR A 119 -10.59 18.97 0.74
CA THR A 119 -9.74 18.09 1.52
C THR A 119 -10.15 16.64 1.32
N TYR A 120 -9.18 15.78 1.11
CA TYR A 120 -9.40 14.35 0.89
C TYR A 120 -8.57 13.54 1.89
N TYR A 121 -8.91 12.26 2.05
CA TYR A 121 -8.26 11.37 3.00
C TYR A 121 -7.67 10.17 2.29
N ILE A 122 -6.44 9.81 2.66
CA ILE A 122 -5.70 8.70 2.06
C ILE A 122 -4.99 7.91 3.15
N LEU A 123 -4.71 6.63 2.88
CA LEU A 123 -3.92 5.81 3.78
C LEU A 123 -2.57 5.51 3.14
N VAL A 124 -1.50 5.93 3.79
CA VAL A 124 -0.13 5.77 3.30
C VAL A 124 0.79 5.29 4.42
N ASP A 125 2.00 4.86 4.06
CA ASP A 125 3.02 4.57 5.05
C ASP A 125 3.63 5.84 5.64
N SER A 126 4.35 5.69 6.74
CA SER A 126 4.94 6.82 7.45
C SER A 126 6.00 7.56 6.62
N TYR A 127 6.73 6.86 5.76
CA TYR A 127 7.70 7.50 4.87
C TYR A 127 7.00 8.46 3.91
N THR A 128 5.95 7.99 3.24
CA THR A 128 5.15 8.82 2.33
C THR A 128 4.51 9.99 3.05
N ALA A 129 3.98 9.74 4.26
CA ALA A 129 3.33 10.78 5.07
C ALA A 129 4.29 11.89 5.48
N GLN A 130 5.53 11.54 5.81
CA GLN A 130 6.54 12.47 6.31
C GLN A 130 7.34 13.16 5.21
N TYR A 131 7.26 12.70 3.98
CA TYR A 131 7.94 13.33 2.86
C TYR A 131 7.32 14.69 2.57
N LYS A 132 8.02 15.74 2.94
CA LYS A 132 7.49 17.12 2.93
C LYS A 132 6.88 17.56 1.59
N PRO A 133 7.48 17.23 0.42
CA PRO A 133 6.89 17.63 -0.85
C PRO A 133 5.47 17.08 -1.10
N ASN A 134 5.08 16.01 -0.44
CA ASN A 134 3.71 15.47 -0.55
C ASN A 134 2.67 16.33 0.16
N LYS A 135 3.10 17.13 1.13
CA LYS A 135 2.25 18.06 1.89
C LYS A 135 1.03 17.39 2.52
N LEU A 136 1.27 16.25 3.15
CA LEU A 136 0.24 15.50 3.86
C LEU A 136 0.19 15.92 5.31
N THR A 137 -1.01 15.87 5.90
CA THR A 137 -1.20 16.06 7.33
C THR A 137 -1.64 14.74 7.94
N VAL A 138 -0.87 14.22 8.88
CA VAL A 138 -1.21 12.98 9.57
C VAL A 138 -2.37 13.24 10.53
N ILE A 139 -3.44 12.48 10.39
CA ILE A 139 -4.60 12.54 11.27
C ILE A 139 -4.53 11.46 12.34
N LYS A 140 -4.26 10.23 11.92
CA LYS A 140 -4.18 9.09 12.83
C LYS A 140 -3.12 8.11 12.35
N GLN A 141 -2.48 7.43 13.30
CA GLN A 141 -1.54 6.36 13.04
C GLN A 141 -2.22 5.03 13.39
N TYR A 142 -2.05 4.03 12.53
CA TYR A 142 -2.46 2.67 12.87
C TYR A 142 -1.49 2.11 13.92
N THR A 143 -2.05 1.60 15.02
CA THR A 143 -1.28 1.43 16.26
C THR A 143 -0.49 0.14 16.38
N SER A 144 -0.49 -0.78 15.44
CA SER A 144 0.06 -2.10 15.68
C SER A 144 1.35 -2.42 14.94
N GLY A 145 2.07 -1.41 14.43
CA GLY A 145 3.34 -1.64 13.76
C GLY A 145 3.21 -2.61 12.60
N ILE A 146 2.15 -2.49 11.81
CA ILE A 146 1.94 -3.35 10.66
C ILE A 146 2.76 -2.83 9.49
N TYR A 147 3.61 -3.68 8.97
CA TYR A 147 4.48 -3.36 7.85
C TYR A 147 3.97 -4.04 6.58
N ALA A 148 4.42 -3.55 5.42
CA ALA A 148 4.03 -4.12 4.12
C ALA A 148 4.24 -5.63 4.07
N ARG A 149 5.38 -6.12 4.57
CA ARG A 149 5.67 -7.56 4.59
C ARG A 149 4.71 -8.35 5.47
N ASP A 150 4.24 -7.76 6.57
CA ASP A 150 3.29 -8.42 7.46
C ASP A 150 1.91 -8.53 6.83
N LEU A 151 1.49 -7.50 6.11
CA LEU A 151 0.24 -7.54 5.35
C LEU A 151 0.30 -8.59 4.25
N LEU A 152 1.42 -8.69 3.55
CA LEU A 152 1.63 -9.73 2.54
C LEU A 152 1.64 -11.12 3.18
N ALA A 153 2.32 -11.29 4.32
CA ALA A 153 2.35 -12.57 5.03
C ALA A 153 0.95 -13.03 5.40
N ASP A 154 0.14 -12.15 5.96
CA ASP A 154 -1.24 -12.47 6.31
C ASP A 154 -2.08 -12.81 5.08
N TYR A 155 -1.94 -12.03 4.01
CA TYR A 155 -2.65 -12.26 2.76
C TYR A 155 -2.30 -13.64 2.17
N ILE A 156 -1.02 -14.00 2.17
CA ILE A 156 -0.54 -15.29 1.66
C ILE A 156 -1.07 -16.44 2.51
N LYS A 157 -1.05 -16.29 3.85
CA LYS A 157 -1.59 -17.30 4.76
C LYS A 157 -3.07 -17.56 4.54
N ARG A 158 -3.82 -16.55 4.09
CA ARG A 158 -5.23 -16.68 3.75
C ARG A 158 -5.47 -17.27 2.35
N GLY A 159 -4.41 -17.67 1.65
CA GLY A 159 -4.51 -18.22 0.30
C GLY A 159 -4.68 -17.18 -0.79
N GLY A 160 -4.41 -15.91 -0.51
CA GLY A 160 -4.67 -14.82 -1.45
C GLY A 160 -3.78 -14.75 -2.68
N MET A 161 -2.69 -15.51 -2.69
CA MET A 161 -1.72 -15.51 -3.80
C MET A 161 -1.93 -16.68 -4.78
N GLU A 162 -2.91 -17.49 -4.56
CA GLU A 162 -3.23 -18.60 -5.47
C GLU A 162 -4.04 -18.16 -6.66
#